data_c2031e1eb03cfdf438be71433f247a01
#
_entry.id   c2031e1eb03cfdf438be71433f247a01
#
_cell.length_a   1.000
_cell.length_b   1.000
_cell.length_c   1.000
_cell.angle_alpha   90.00
_cell.angle_beta   90.00
_cell.angle_gamma   90.00
#
_symmetry.space_group_name_H-M   'P 1'
#
loop_
_entity.id
_entity.type
_entity.pdbx_description
1 polymer ?
#
loop_
_entity_poly.entity_id
_entity_poly.type
_entity_poly.pdbx_seq_one_letter_code
_entity_poly.pdbx_strand_id
1 'polypeptide(L)'
;MPAKEVISTVRALKAIKCKGIVCYSAGFKEIGKTGKYLEDRLIKECGDTPLIGPNCYGFINFSDNLALWPFSHKGDRCKKGIALITQSGMLSSDIIMATRSLPISFMVSAGNQAVTKIEDLIFYFSKKTNVSCIAIHIEGISDLTRFLAVSYTHLRA
;
A
#
# COMPACT_ATOMS: atom_id res chain seq x y z
N MET A 1 -12.93 -4.69 -11.25
CA MET A 1 -14.20 -5.01 -10.50
C MET A 1 -14.83 -3.70 -10.07
N PRO A 2 -16.14 -3.47 -10.25
CA PRO A 2 -16.83 -2.29 -9.75
C PRO A 2 -16.77 -2.16 -8.22
N ALA A 3 -16.65 -0.94 -7.69
CA ALA A 3 -16.47 -0.69 -6.24
C ALA A 3 -17.57 -1.32 -5.36
N LYS A 4 -18.81 -1.39 -5.86
CA LYS A 4 -19.92 -2.04 -5.14
C LYS A 4 -19.71 -3.53 -4.91
N GLU A 5 -19.07 -4.21 -5.87
CA GLU A 5 -18.80 -5.66 -5.80
C GLU A 5 -17.58 -5.97 -4.93
N VAL A 6 -16.67 -5.03 -4.73
CA VAL A 6 -15.52 -5.21 -3.85
C VAL A 6 -15.95 -5.55 -2.42
N ILE A 7 -17.02 -4.91 -1.92
CA ILE A 7 -17.50 -5.11 -0.55
C ILE A 7 -17.95 -6.56 -0.33
N SER A 8 -18.71 -7.14 -1.28
CA SER A 8 -19.13 -8.54 -1.20
C SER A 8 -17.94 -9.50 -1.34
N THR A 9 -16.98 -9.16 -2.18
CA THR A 9 -15.74 -9.93 -2.34
C THR A 9 -14.91 -9.95 -1.04
N VAL A 10 -14.77 -8.80 -0.38
CA VAL A 10 -14.08 -8.72 0.93
C VAL A 10 -14.77 -9.60 1.96
N ARG A 11 -16.12 -9.59 2.00
CA ARG A 11 -16.89 -10.49 2.89
C ARG A 11 -16.58 -11.97 2.62
N ALA A 12 -16.53 -12.37 1.36
CA ALA A 12 -16.19 -13.75 0.98
C ALA A 12 -14.75 -14.11 1.38
N LEU A 13 -13.79 -13.19 1.17
CA LEU A 13 -12.39 -13.39 1.58
C LEU A 13 -12.24 -13.53 3.11
N LYS A 14 -13.01 -12.77 3.89
CA LYS A 14 -13.03 -12.91 5.35
C LYS A 14 -13.59 -14.27 5.79
N ALA A 15 -14.63 -14.77 5.13
CA ALA A 15 -15.22 -16.07 5.44
C ALA A 15 -14.18 -17.20 5.33
N ILE A 16 -13.24 -17.10 4.40
CA ILE A 16 -12.11 -18.05 4.27
C ILE A 16 -10.88 -17.68 5.10
N LYS A 17 -11.02 -16.73 6.04
CA LYS A 17 -9.95 -16.27 6.94
C LYS A 17 -8.72 -15.70 6.21
N CYS A 18 -8.93 -14.97 5.10
CA CYS A 18 -7.87 -14.29 4.38
C CYS A 18 -7.10 -13.32 5.31
N LYS A 19 -5.77 -13.34 5.25
CA LYS A 19 -4.90 -12.57 6.17
C LYS A 19 -4.58 -11.17 5.70
N GLY A 20 -4.86 -10.82 4.45
CA GLY A 20 -4.64 -9.50 3.88
C GLY A 20 -5.17 -9.42 2.47
N ILE A 21 -5.48 -8.21 2.03
CA ILE A 21 -6.14 -7.94 0.76
C ILE A 21 -5.40 -6.81 0.04
N VAL A 22 -5.25 -6.93 -1.28
CA VAL A 22 -4.88 -5.81 -2.15
C VAL A 22 -6.08 -5.48 -3.03
N CYS A 23 -6.53 -4.23 -2.98
CA CYS A 23 -7.68 -3.77 -3.75
C CYS A 23 -7.25 -2.77 -4.83
N TYR A 24 -7.14 -3.25 -6.07
CA TYR A 24 -6.81 -2.39 -7.22
C TYR A 24 -7.96 -1.49 -7.66
N SER A 25 -9.19 -1.88 -7.35
CA SER A 25 -10.39 -1.21 -7.85
C SER A 25 -10.47 0.25 -7.42
N ALA A 26 -10.78 1.11 -8.37
CA ALA A 26 -11.14 2.51 -8.16
C ALA A 26 -12.67 2.67 -7.98
N GLY A 27 -13.13 3.90 -7.76
CA GLY A 27 -14.54 4.24 -7.55
C GLY A 27 -14.90 4.43 -6.09
N PHE A 28 -13.91 4.77 -5.27
CA PHE A 28 -14.03 5.07 -3.84
C PHE A 28 -13.88 6.58 -3.57
N LYS A 29 -13.28 7.02 -2.49
CA LYS A 29 -13.26 8.44 -2.08
C LYS A 29 -12.73 9.40 -3.14
N GLU A 30 -11.90 8.94 -4.07
CA GLU A 30 -11.36 9.75 -5.17
C GLU A 30 -12.42 10.27 -6.14
N ILE A 31 -13.61 9.64 -6.20
CA ILE A 31 -14.73 10.12 -7.01
C ILE A 31 -15.73 10.98 -6.23
N GLY A 32 -15.38 11.43 -5.02
CA GLY A 32 -16.20 12.32 -4.20
C GLY A 32 -17.18 11.61 -3.26
N LYS A 33 -18.30 12.25 -2.94
CA LYS A 33 -19.21 11.82 -1.85
C LYS A 33 -19.74 10.39 -1.97
N THR A 34 -20.16 10.00 -3.17
CA THR A 34 -20.67 8.64 -3.43
C THR A 34 -19.58 7.60 -3.22
N GLY A 35 -18.37 7.87 -3.70
CA GLY A 35 -17.24 6.99 -3.50
C GLY A 35 -16.77 6.91 -2.04
N LYS A 36 -16.81 8.04 -1.32
CA LYS A 36 -16.53 8.09 0.12
C LYS A 36 -17.47 7.18 0.91
N TYR A 37 -18.77 7.20 0.60
CA TYR A 37 -19.73 6.29 1.22
C TYR A 37 -19.37 4.80 0.98
N LEU A 38 -18.94 4.45 -0.24
CA LEU A 38 -18.50 3.08 -0.53
C LEU A 38 -17.22 2.71 0.21
N GLU A 39 -16.29 3.66 0.35
CA GLU A 39 -15.05 3.44 1.11
C GLU A 39 -15.34 3.21 2.61
N ASP A 40 -16.25 3.97 3.20
CA ASP A 40 -16.64 3.78 4.61
C ASP A 40 -17.28 2.41 4.84
N ARG A 41 -18.08 1.93 3.87
CA ARG A 41 -18.61 0.56 3.90
C ARG A 41 -17.52 -0.49 3.74
N LEU A 42 -16.55 -0.25 2.87
CA LEU A 42 -15.39 -1.14 2.69
C LEU A 42 -14.59 -1.27 3.99
N ILE A 43 -14.28 -0.14 4.65
CA ILE A 43 -13.58 -0.11 5.92
C ILE A 43 -14.32 -0.93 6.98
N LYS A 44 -15.64 -0.73 7.10
CA LYS A 44 -16.47 -1.48 8.03
C LYS A 44 -16.47 -2.99 7.73
N GLU A 45 -16.53 -3.38 6.46
CA GLU A 45 -16.51 -4.79 6.06
C GLU A 45 -15.14 -5.43 6.34
N CYS A 46 -14.03 -4.73 6.10
CA CYS A 46 -12.68 -5.22 6.40
C CYS A 46 -12.50 -5.53 7.88
N GLY A 47 -13.02 -4.66 8.78
CA GLY A 47 -12.73 -4.77 10.22
C GLY A 47 -11.21 -4.78 10.47
N ASP A 48 -10.71 -5.84 11.11
CA ASP A 48 -9.28 -6.01 11.43
C ASP A 48 -8.44 -6.60 10.28
N THR A 49 -9.08 -6.95 9.15
CA THR A 49 -8.33 -7.51 8.00
C THR A 49 -7.58 -6.40 7.27
N PRO A 50 -6.24 -6.44 7.18
CA PRO A 50 -5.46 -5.45 6.46
C PRO A 50 -5.85 -5.38 4.99
N LEU A 51 -5.96 -4.14 4.45
CA LEU A 51 -6.21 -3.92 3.03
C LEU A 51 -5.34 -2.79 2.54
N ILE A 52 -4.51 -3.06 1.51
CA ILE A 52 -3.77 -2.05 0.74
C ILE A 52 -4.69 -1.55 -0.38
N GLY A 53 -4.77 -0.23 -0.53
CA GLY A 53 -5.67 0.44 -1.45
C GLY A 53 -6.93 0.98 -0.75
N PRO A 54 -8.08 1.06 -1.44
CA PRO A 54 -8.31 0.82 -2.86
C PRO A 54 -7.60 1.81 -3.80
N ASN A 55 -7.83 1.70 -5.10
CA ASN A 55 -7.25 2.59 -6.10
C ASN A 55 -5.71 2.60 -6.03
N CYS A 56 -5.09 1.43 -6.07
CA CYS A 56 -3.65 1.23 -5.94
C CYS A 56 -3.12 0.22 -6.96
N TYR A 57 -1.80 0.07 -7.04
CA TYR A 57 -1.16 -1.01 -7.78
C TYR A 57 -0.62 -2.13 -6.86
N GLY A 58 -0.82 -2.01 -5.54
CA GLY A 58 -0.46 -3.04 -4.59
C GLY A 58 0.99 -3.00 -4.17
N PHE A 59 1.66 -4.14 -4.12
CA PHE A 59 3.04 -4.19 -3.65
C PHE A 59 3.90 -5.23 -4.37
N ILE A 60 5.21 -4.98 -4.32
CA ILE A 60 6.26 -5.91 -4.72
C ILE A 60 7.24 -6.05 -3.54
N ASN A 61 7.53 -7.28 -3.18
CA ASN A 61 8.57 -7.65 -2.23
C ASN A 61 9.68 -8.37 -2.99
N PHE A 62 10.72 -7.66 -3.35
CA PHE A 62 11.86 -8.21 -4.09
C PHE A 62 12.72 -9.13 -3.23
N SER A 63 12.73 -8.93 -1.90
CA SER A 63 13.50 -9.77 -0.99
C SER A 63 13.02 -11.22 -0.97
N ASP A 64 11.70 -11.42 -1.04
CA ASP A 64 11.05 -12.73 -0.97
C ASP A 64 10.49 -13.19 -2.32
N ASN A 65 10.71 -12.39 -3.38
CA ASN A 65 10.21 -12.64 -4.74
C ASN A 65 8.69 -12.82 -4.78
N LEU A 66 7.97 -11.93 -4.10
CA LEU A 66 6.51 -11.93 -4.03
C LEU A 66 5.96 -10.62 -4.58
N ALA A 67 5.03 -10.70 -5.51
CA ALA A 67 4.33 -9.54 -6.05
C ALA A 67 2.82 -9.76 -6.09
N LEU A 68 2.08 -8.78 -5.56
CA LEU A 68 0.68 -8.53 -5.86
C LEU A 68 0.62 -7.21 -6.60
N TRP A 69 0.86 -7.29 -7.91
CA TRP A 69 1.09 -6.16 -8.82
C TRP A 69 0.45 -6.44 -10.18
N PRO A 70 -0.34 -5.51 -10.76
CA PRO A 70 -1.16 -5.82 -11.94
C PRO A 70 -0.42 -5.73 -13.28
N PHE A 71 0.84 -5.30 -13.28
CA PHE A 71 1.62 -5.08 -14.49
C PHE A 71 2.94 -5.85 -14.46
N SER A 72 3.61 -5.91 -15.61
CA SER A 72 5.01 -6.32 -15.65
C SER A 72 5.84 -5.36 -14.80
N HIS A 73 6.83 -5.88 -14.13
CA HIS A 73 7.77 -5.09 -13.36
C HIS A 73 9.21 -5.52 -13.65
N LYS A 74 10.12 -4.55 -13.58
CA LYS A 74 11.56 -4.78 -13.62
C LYS A 74 12.10 -4.64 -12.20
N GLY A 75 13.24 -5.20 -11.96
CA GLY A 75 13.99 -5.10 -10.73
C GLY A 75 14.60 -6.42 -10.33
N ASP A 76 15.84 -6.36 -9.90
CA ASP A 76 16.57 -7.50 -9.41
C ASP A 76 16.25 -7.74 -7.94
N ARG A 77 16.37 -8.98 -7.52
CA ARG A 77 16.19 -9.36 -6.13
C ARG A 77 17.19 -8.62 -5.23
N CYS A 78 16.70 -7.77 -4.36
CA CYS A 78 17.49 -7.02 -3.39
C CYS A 78 17.27 -7.57 -1.98
N LYS A 79 18.32 -8.13 -1.39
CA LYS A 79 18.24 -8.67 -0.03
C LYS A 79 18.10 -7.61 1.04
N LYS A 80 18.71 -6.42 0.82
CA LYS A 80 18.62 -5.28 1.73
C LYS A 80 18.62 -3.99 0.90
N GLY A 81 17.64 -3.12 1.11
CA GLY A 81 17.52 -1.92 0.29
C GLY A 81 16.40 -0.98 0.77
N ILE A 82 15.85 -0.26 -0.16
CA ILE A 82 14.85 0.78 0.08
C ILE A 82 13.45 0.15 0.14
N ALA A 83 12.68 0.50 1.15
CA ALA A 83 11.22 0.35 1.13
C ALA A 83 10.63 1.66 0.56
N LEU A 84 10.12 1.61 -0.67
CA LEU A 84 9.50 2.76 -1.32
C LEU A 84 7.98 2.67 -1.20
N ILE A 85 7.36 3.69 -0.60
CA ILE A 85 5.93 3.80 -0.39
C ILE A 85 5.43 5.03 -1.17
N THR A 86 4.44 4.87 -2.02
CA THR A 86 3.85 5.98 -2.77
C THR A 86 2.33 5.91 -2.77
N GLN A 87 1.67 7.05 -2.71
CA GLN A 87 0.22 7.15 -2.91
C GLN A 87 -0.13 7.14 -4.40
N SER A 88 0.80 7.55 -5.27
CA SER A 88 0.62 7.56 -6.71
C SER A 88 0.89 6.19 -7.36
N GLY A 89 -0.11 5.66 -8.06
CA GLY A 89 0.02 4.44 -8.84
C GLY A 89 1.00 4.63 -10.01
N MET A 90 0.86 5.72 -10.78
CA MET A 90 1.73 5.99 -11.92
C MET A 90 3.19 6.12 -11.51
N LEU A 91 3.48 6.91 -10.48
CA LEU A 91 4.85 7.07 -10.00
C LEU A 91 5.48 5.73 -9.57
N SER A 92 4.70 4.86 -8.93
CA SER A 92 5.19 3.52 -8.55
C SER A 92 5.56 2.67 -9.77
N SER A 93 4.74 2.72 -10.81
CA SER A 93 4.99 2.00 -12.06
C SER A 93 6.22 2.54 -12.78
N ASP A 94 6.34 3.87 -12.90
CA ASP A 94 7.45 4.52 -13.57
C ASP A 94 8.79 4.21 -12.90
N ILE A 95 8.84 4.25 -11.57
CA ILE A 95 10.05 3.92 -10.81
C ILE A 95 10.42 2.45 -11.00
N ILE A 96 9.47 1.53 -10.94
CA ILE A 96 9.72 0.09 -11.09
C ILE A 96 10.15 -0.25 -12.52
N MET A 97 9.65 0.47 -13.51
CA MET A 97 10.03 0.29 -14.92
C MET A 97 11.31 1.03 -15.30
N ALA A 98 11.80 1.94 -14.47
CA ALA A 98 13.04 2.67 -14.74
C ALA A 98 14.24 1.72 -14.85
N THR A 99 15.13 2.05 -15.77
CA THR A 99 16.37 1.27 -16.01
C THR A 99 17.49 1.61 -15.02
N ARG A 100 17.25 2.57 -14.11
CA ARG A 100 18.20 2.95 -13.05
C ARG A 100 18.21 1.88 -11.96
N SER A 101 19.39 1.42 -11.60
CA SER A 101 19.60 0.43 -10.53
C SER A 101 19.38 1.07 -9.16
N LEU A 102 18.12 1.14 -8.73
CA LEU A 102 17.78 1.50 -7.36
C LEU A 102 17.69 0.22 -6.53
N PRO A 103 18.36 0.13 -5.37
CA PRO A 103 18.30 -1.05 -4.52
C PRO A 103 16.96 -1.13 -3.77
N ILE A 104 15.86 -1.35 -4.48
CA ILE A 104 14.52 -1.44 -3.91
C ILE A 104 14.29 -2.86 -3.38
N SER A 105 14.05 -3.00 -2.08
CA SER A 105 13.62 -4.26 -1.46
C SER A 105 12.09 -4.41 -1.48
N PHE A 106 11.38 -3.29 -1.30
CA PHE A 106 9.92 -3.25 -1.27
C PHE A 106 9.41 -2.04 -2.04
N MET A 107 8.40 -2.26 -2.86
CA MET A 107 7.58 -1.22 -3.47
C MET A 107 6.15 -1.36 -2.99
N VAL A 108 5.56 -0.27 -2.49
CA VAL A 108 4.14 -0.24 -2.10
C VAL A 108 3.46 0.95 -2.77
N SER A 109 2.48 0.65 -3.60
CA SER A 109 1.50 1.63 -4.10
C SER A 109 0.30 1.60 -3.17
N ALA A 110 0.18 2.60 -2.30
CA ALA A 110 -0.78 2.58 -1.19
C ALA A 110 -2.20 3.02 -1.59
N GLY A 111 -2.34 3.79 -2.69
CA GLY A 111 -3.62 4.30 -3.17
C GLY A 111 -4.36 5.14 -2.12
N ASN A 112 -5.66 4.89 -1.97
CA ASN A 112 -6.53 5.64 -1.06
C ASN A 112 -6.23 5.41 0.43
N GLN A 113 -5.54 4.34 0.79
CA GLN A 113 -5.23 4.00 2.18
C GLN A 113 -6.50 3.90 3.06
N ALA A 114 -7.51 3.18 2.60
CA ALA A 114 -8.77 3.07 3.32
C ALA A 114 -8.60 2.40 4.68
N VAL A 115 -7.87 1.29 4.73
CA VAL A 115 -7.61 0.50 5.95
C VAL A 115 -6.15 0.62 6.37
N THR A 116 -5.23 0.04 5.60
CA THR A 116 -3.78 0.16 5.88
C THR A 116 -3.30 1.55 5.48
N LYS A 117 -2.81 2.31 6.45
CA LYS A 117 -2.34 3.67 6.28
C LYS A 117 -0.83 3.71 6.04
N ILE A 118 -0.34 4.86 5.57
CA ILE A 118 1.11 5.07 5.37
C ILE A 118 1.88 4.90 6.69
N GLU A 119 1.28 5.30 7.81
CA GLU A 119 1.84 5.18 9.15
C GLU A 119 2.03 3.72 9.56
N ASP A 120 1.11 2.83 9.18
CA ASP A 120 1.24 1.39 9.41
C ASP A 120 2.40 0.80 8.62
N LEU A 121 2.56 1.24 7.37
CA LEU A 121 3.65 0.82 6.51
C LEU A 121 5.01 1.31 7.02
N ILE A 122 5.12 2.58 7.45
CA ILE A 122 6.34 3.12 8.08
C ILE A 122 6.70 2.28 9.31
N PHE A 123 5.74 2.06 10.20
CA PHE A 123 5.95 1.26 11.40
C PHE A 123 6.40 -0.18 11.07
N TYR A 124 5.79 -0.80 10.07
CA TYR A 124 6.15 -2.14 9.63
C TYR A 124 7.58 -2.19 9.09
N PHE A 125 7.93 -1.28 8.17
CA PHE A 125 9.24 -1.29 7.53
C PHE A 125 10.36 -0.82 8.45
N SER A 126 10.10 0.04 9.43
CA SER A 126 11.10 0.46 10.42
C SER A 126 11.63 -0.70 11.28
N LYS A 127 10.88 -1.80 11.38
CA LYS A 127 11.27 -3.01 12.12
C LYS A 127 11.94 -4.08 11.25
N LYS A 128 12.08 -3.85 9.95
CA LYS A 128 12.67 -4.82 9.03
C LYS A 128 14.17 -4.62 8.92
N THR A 129 14.96 -5.65 9.21
CA THR A 129 16.42 -5.62 9.13
C THR A 129 16.95 -5.54 7.70
N ASN A 130 16.13 -5.92 6.72
CA ASN A 130 16.44 -5.85 5.30
C ASN A 130 15.97 -4.54 4.63
N VAL A 131 15.48 -3.57 5.42
CA VAL A 131 15.19 -2.20 4.98
C VAL A 131 16.27 -1.27 5.51
N SER A 132 16.99 -0.61 4.63
CA SER A 132 18.03 0.36 4.96
C SER A 132 17.55 1.80 4.96
N CYS A 133 16.47 2.07 4.20
CA CYS A 133 15.85 3.39 4.09
C CYS A 133 14.37 3.22 3.73
N ILE A 134 13.53 4.12 4.24
CA ILE A 134 12.13 4.23 3.83
C ILE A 134 11.99 5.50 3.02
N ALA A 135 11.69 5.36 1.72
CA ALA A 135 11.40 6.47 0.83
C ALA A 135 9.89 6.61 0.66
N ILE A 136 9.36 7.83 0.80
CA ILE A 136 7.93 8.05 0.82
C ILE A 136 7.55 9.18 -0.14
N HIS A 137 6.58 8.93 -1.02
CA HIS A 137 5.91 9.96 -1.81
C HIS A 137 4.49 10.15 -1.28
N ILE A 138 4.18 11.37 -0.81
CA ILE A 138 2.93 11.71 -0.11
C ILE A 138 2.17 12.75 -0.94
N GLU A 139 0.91 12.48 -1.24
CA GLU A 139 -0.06 13.42 -1.82
C GLU A 139 -0.95 14.05 -0.73
N GLY A 140 -1.15 13.34 0.37
CA GLY A 140 -1.91 13.81 1.52
C GLY A 140 -1.75 12.91 2.73
N ILE A 141 -1.86 13.51 3.93
CA ILE A 141 -1.77 12.82 5.22
C ILE A 141 -3.14 12.91 5.90
N SER A 142 -3.72 11.77 6.27
CA SER A 142 -5.03 11.72 6.93
C SER A 142 -4.95 11.91 8.43
N ASP A 143 -3.85 11.52 9.06
CA ASP A 143 -3.58 11.67 10.50
C ASP A 143 -2.15 12.18 10.71
N LEU A 144 -2.00 13.51 10.75
CA LEU A 144 -0.70 14.15 10.93
C LEU A 144 -0.07 13.80 12.28
N THR A 145 -0.86 13.68 13.33
CA THR A 145 -0.36 13.37 14.68
C THR A 145 0.28 11.98 14.69
N ARG A 146 -0.41 10.99 14.15
CA ARG A 146 0.10 9.63 14.05
C ARG A 146 1.31 9.54 13.11
N PHE A 147 1.26 10.25 11.97
CA PHE A 147 2.39 10.31 11.04
C PHE A 147 3.65 10.85 11.70
N LEU A 148 3.54 12.00 12.43
CA LEU A 148 4.66 12.57 13.16
C LEU A 148 5.18 11.64 14.25
N ALA A 149 4.31 10.97 14.99
CA ALA A 149 4.71 10.02 16.02
C ALA A 149 5.56 8.88 15.45
N VAL A 150 5.12 8.22 14.37
CA VAL A 150 5.89 7.12 13.77
C VAL A 150 7.18 7.62 13.10
N SER A 151 7.16 8.79 12.46
CA SER A 151 8.34 9.38 11.83
C SER A 151 9.40 9.76 12.87
N TYR A 152 8.98 10.33 13.99
CA TYR A 152 9.90 10.77 15.04
C TYR A 152 10.52 9.61 15.82
N THR A 153 9.74 8.56 16.08
CA THR A 153 10.20 7.43 16.89
C THR A 153 10.97 6.37 16.11
N HIS A 154 10.73 6.24 14.81
CA HIS A 154 11.25 5.13 14.02
C HIS A 154 12.16 5.53 12.86
N LEU A 155 12.21 6.81 12.48
CA LEU A 155 13.04 7.29 11.36
C LEU A 155 14.26 8.12 11.83
N ARG A 156 14.71 7.96 13.07
CA ARG A 156 15.99 8.54 13.49
C ARG A 156 17.12 7.86 12.73
N ALA A 157 17.90 8.69 12.04
CA ALA A 157 19.17 8.29 11.43
C ALA A 157 20.20 7.88 12.48
#